data_dcb4bedaafa3cf36b013cf9aee2fdf68
#
_entry.id   dcb4bedaafa3cf36b013cf9aee2fdf68
#
_cell.length_a   1.000
_cell.length_b   1.000
_cell.length_c   1.000
_cell.angle_alpha   90.00
_cell.angle_beta   90.00
_cell.angle_gamma   90.00
#
_symmetry.space_group_name_H-M   'P 1'
#
loop_
_entity.id
_entity.type
_entity.pdbx_description
1 polymer ?
#
loop_
_entity_poly.entity_id
_entity_poly.type
_entity_poly.pdbx_seq_one_letter_code
_entity_poly.pdbx_strand_id
1 'polypeptide(L)' 'MDLIVNGEPKQVSNEQLHLVLNELGYAGKHFVVELNGEILSKETYTTTKITAADRLEIVSFVGGG' A
#
# COMPACT_ATOMS: atom_id res chain seq x y z
N MET A 1 -4.95 -5.41 11.66
CA MET A 1 -3.68 -6.16 11.67
C MET A 1 -2.50 -5.22 11.61
N ASP A 2 -1.37 -5.66 12.07
CA ASP A 2 -0.15 -4.87 12.00
C ASP A 2 0.56 -5.12 10.69
N LEU A 3 0.99 -4.05 10.06
CA LEU A 3 1.61 -4.11 8.74
C LEU A 3 2.83 -3.20 8.76
N ILE A 4 3.89 -3.60 8.06
CA ILE A 4 5.06 -2.74 7.93
C ILE A 4 4.89 -1.92 6.64
N VAL A 5 4.86 -0.61 6.78
CA VAL A 5 4.70 0.31 5.65
C VAL A 5 5.84 1.31 5.69
N ASN A 6 6.66 1.31 4.64
CA ASN A 6 7.83 2.18 4.55
C ASN A 6 8.72 2.06 5.79
N GLY A 7 8.88 0.83 6.27
CA GLY A 7 9.73 0.54 7.41
C GLY A 7 9.12 0.79 8.76
N GLU A 8 7.86 1.19 8.82
CA GLU A 8 7.20 1.52 10.08
C GLU A 8 5.97 0.64 10.29
N PRO A 9 5.71 0.21 11.53
CA PRO A 9 4.49 -0.54 11.81
C PRO A 9 3.26 0.37 11.73
N LYS A 10 2.23 -0.12 11.08
CA LYS A 10 0.95 0.58 10.96
C LYS A 10 -0.17 -0.40 11.26
N GLN A 11 -1.21 0.09 11.92
CA GLN A 11 -2.42 -0.67 12.16
C GLN A 11 -3.40 -0.42 11.03
N VAL A 12 -3.88 -1.48 10.41
CA VAL A 12 -4.90 -1.38 9.38
C VAL A 12 -6.02 -2.37 9.66
N SER A 13 -7.23 -2.04 9.25
CA SER A 13 -8.39 -2.87 9.48
C SER A 13 -8.82 -3.65 8.24
N ASN A 14 -8.31 -3.30 7.08
CA ASN A 14 -8.65 -3.98 5.84
C ASN A 14 -7.58 -4.96 5.42
N GLU A 15 -7.96 -5.93 4.58
CA GLU A 15 -7.03 -6.91 4.04
C GLU A 15 -6.76 -6.70 2.56
N GLN A 16 -7.67 -6.05 1.85
CA GLN A 16 -7.46 -5.81 0.42
C GLN A 16 -6.59 -4.58 0.23
N LEU A 17 -5.63 -4.70 -0.67
CA LEU A 17 -4.61 -3.67 -0.83
C LEU A 17 -5.21 -2.30 -1.12
N HIS A 18 -6.18 -2.22 -2.04
CA HIS A 18 -6.73 -0.91 -2.38
C HIS A 18 -7.42 -0.25 -1.17
N LEU A 19 -8.03 -1.03 -0.30
CA LEU A 19 -8.65 -0.49 0.91
C LEU A 19 -7.60 -0.10 1.95
N VAL A 20 -6.51 -0.87 2.04
CA VAL A 20 -5.40 -0.52 2.91
C VAL A 20 -4.79 0.80 2.47
N LEU A 21 -4.61 1.00 1.16
CA LEU A 21 -4.06 2.26 0.66
C LEU A 21 -4.96 3.44 0.97
N ASN A 22 -6.28 3.26 0.85
CA ASN A 22 -7.22 4.31 1.26
C ASN A 22 -7.12 4.61 2.74
N GLU A 23 -7.02 3.57 3.53
CA GLU A 23 -6.93 3.71 4.98
C GLU A 23 -5.66 4.45 5.39
N LEU A 24 -4.56 4.24 4.65
CA LEU A 24 -3.29 4.90 4.91
C LEU A 24 -3.21 6.32 4.36
N GLY A 25 -4.24 6.77 3.65
CA GLY A 25 -4.29 8.14 3.17
C GLY A 25 -3.80 8.36 1.76
N TYR A 26 -3.68 7.31 0.97
CA TYR A 26 -3.15 7.45 -0.40
C TYR A 26 -4.23 7.62 -1.46
N ALA A 27 -5.50 7.62 -1.08
CA ALA A 27 -6.58 7.78 -2.04
C ALA A 27 -6.41 9.09 -2.81
N GLY A 28 -6.53 9.02 -4.11
CA GLY A 28 -6.43 10.20 -4.96
C GLY A 28 -5.01 10.70 -5.20
N LYS A 29 -4.02 9.99 -4.73
CA LYS A 29 -2.62 10.40 -4.89
C LYS A 29 -1.95 9.53 -5.94
N HIS A 30 -0.84 10.06 -6.48
CA HIS A 30 -0.01 9.30 -7.41
C HIS A 30 1.09 8.61 -6.63
N PHE A 31 1.18 7.30 -6.78
CA PHE A 31 2.16 6.53 -6.01
C PHE A 31 2.47 5.22 -6.70
N VAL A 32 3.57 4.60 -6.28
CA VAL A 32 3.97 3.26 -6.69
C VAL A 32 4.03 2.40 -5.43
N VAL A 33 3.57 1.16 -5.54
CA VAL A 33 3.55 0.22 -4.42
C VAL A 33 4.45 -0.96 -4.73
N GLU A 34 5.32 -1.29 -3.77
CA GLU A 34 6.03 -2.57 -3.75
C GLU A 34 5.48 -3.41 -2.63
N LEU A 35 5.19 -4.65 -2.92
CA LEU A 35 4.76 -5.62 -1.92
C LEU A 35 5.84 -6.69 -1.82
N ASN A 36 6.50 -6.72 -0.66
CA ASN A 36 7.58 -7.68 -0.43
C ASN A 36 8.66 -7.59 -1.50
N GLY A 37 9.00 -6.37 -1.91
CA GLY A 37 10.05 -6.14 -2.88
C GLY A 37 9.62 -6.19 -4.34
N GLU A 38 8.36 -6.43 -4.60
CA GLU A 38 7.86 -6.57 -5.97
C GLU A 38 6.92 -5.42 -6.29
N ILE A 39 7.20 -4.71 -7.39
CA ILE A 39 6.36 -3.60 -7.82
C ILE A 39 5.06 -4.15 -8.39
N LEU A 40 3.95 -3.65 -7.90
CA LEU A 40 2.63 -4.09 -8.35
C LEU A 40 2.05 -3.10 -9.34
N SER A 41 1.36 -3.62 -10.34
CA SER A 41 0.63 -2.76 -11.26
C SER A 41 -0.69 -2.33 -10.60
N LYS A 42 -1.15 -1.15 -10.96
CA LYS A 42 -2.33 -0.55 -10.36
C LYS A 42 -3.56 -1.44 -10.47
N GLU A 43 -3.67 -2.17 -11.58
CA GLU A 43 -4.82 -3.03 -11.83
C GLU A 43 -4.94 -4.16 -10.81
N THR A 44 -3.85 -4.53 -10.14
CA THR A 44 -3.87 -5.63 -9.19
C THR A 44 -4.27 -5.20 -7.79
N TYR A 45 -4.42 -3.91 -7.53
CA TYR A 45 -4.68 -3.42 -6.16
C TYR A 45 -5.99 -3.94 -5.60
N THR A 46 -7.01 -4.12 -6.45
CA THR A 46 -8.33 -4.58 -5.99
C THR A 46 -8.37 -6.09 -5.76
N THR A 47 -7.41 -6.83 -6.30
CA THR A 47 -7.38 -8.28 -6.16
C THR A 47 -6.26 -8.78 -5.26
N THR A 48 -5.40 -7.90 -4.78
CA THR A 48 -4.29 -8.27 -3.93
C THR A 48 -4.70 -8.25 -2.47
N LYS A 49 -4.40 -9.32 -1.76
CA LYS A 49 -4.69 -9.44 -0.35
C LYS A 49 -3.42 -9.26 0.45
N ILE A 50 -3.52 -8.52 1.54
CA ILE A 50 -2.41 -8.21 2.42
C ILE A 50 -2.52 -9.04 3.69
N THR A 51 -1.40 -9.51 4.20
CA THR A 51 -1.34 -10.22 5.47
C THR A 51 -0.38 -9.51 6.41
N ALA A 52 -0.43 -9.90 7.68
CA ALA A 52 0.39 -9.25 8.70
C ALA A 52 1.90 -9.45 8.47
N ALA A 53 2.28 -10.45 7.70
CA ALA A 53 3.69 -10.71 7.42
C ALA A 53 4.23 -9.87 6.26
N ASP A 54 3.37 -9.15 5.58
CA ASP A 54 3.76 -8.43 4.38
C ASP A 54 4.43 -7.10 4.71
N ARG A 55 5.24 -6.63 3.75
CA ARG A 55 5.89 -5.33 3.82
C ARG A 55 5.50 -4.52 2.60
N LEU A 56 4.99 -3.32 2.83
CA LEU A 56 4.65 -2.39 1.77
C LEU A 56 5.66 -1.27 1.73
N GLU A 57 6.12 -0.95 0.53
CA GLU A 57 6.87 0.27 0.27
C GLU A 57 6.02 1.11 -0.66
N ILE A 58 5.72 2.32 -0.27
CA ILE A 58 4.87 3.21 -1.05
C ILE A 58 5.62 4.50 -1.30
N VAL A 59 5.86 4.79 -2.58
CA VAL A 59 6.54 6.03 -2.99
C VAL A 59 5.50 6.92 -3.65
N SER A 60 5.21 8.04 -3.04
CA SER A 60 4.26 8.99 -3.62
C SER A 60 5.00 10.07 -4.38
N PHE A 61 4.40 10.53 -5.47
CA PHE A 61 4.97 11.56 -6.31
C PHE A 61 4.28 12.88 -5.97
N VAL A 62 5.11 13.85 -5.62
CA VAL A 62 4.58 15.13 -5.22
C VAL A 62 4.35 15.97 -6.46
N GLY A 63 3.17 16.43 -6.55
CA GLY A 63 2.91 17.54 -7.32
C GLY A 63 3.14 17.51 -8.76
N GLY A 64 3.64 16.65 -9.18
CA GLY A 64 3.85 16.57 -10.56
C GLY A 64 3.19 17.68 -11.30
N GLY A 65 3.00 18.44 -10.97
CA GLY A 65 2.40 19.52 -11.72
C GLY A 65 2.21 19.12 -13.03
#